data_c36ac9529465a757a54425bc4dd928db
#
_entry.id   c36ac9529465a757a54425bc4dd928db
#
_cell.length_a   1.000
_cell.length_b   1.000
_cell.length_c   1.000
_cell.angle_alpha   90.00
_cell.angle_beta   90.00
_cell.angle_gamma   90.00
#
_symmetry.space_group_name_H-M   'P 1'
#
loop_
_entity.id
_entity.type
_entity.pdbx_description
1 polymer ?
#
loop_
_entity_poly.entity_id
_entity_poly.type
_entity_poly.pdbx_seq_one_letter_code
_entity_poly.pdbx_strand_id
1 'polypeptide(L)'
;VYKVTIIPRGRALGVTVFLPEEDRYSLSRQGILDRICGLFGGRIAEELIYGAEGVTTGASNDIERATELARNMVTKWGLSEKLGPMRYEEENDEPFLGRSASSASTVFSDQTAKLIDEESKKIIDKCYKTATDLLNKNIEKLHAMAKALVEFETLNTDQIDDIMAGAKPRSGESDDSGTKTTRKKSNPSI
;
A
#
# COMPACT_ATOMS: atom_id res chain seq x y z
N VAL A 1 -0.46 -12.05 0.62
CA VAL A 1 0.24 -11.46 1.78
C VAL A 1 1.14 -12.53 2.36
N TYR A 2 2.42 -12.22 2.55
CA TYR A 2 3.39 -13.18 3.08
C TYR A 2 3.37 -13.25 4.62
N LYS A 3 3.30 -12.08 5.26
CA LYS A 3 3.42 -11.97 6.70
C LYS A 3 2.77 -10.69 7.21
N VAL A 4 2.10 -10.76 8.34
CA VAL A 4 1.60 -9.59 9.09
C VAL A 4 2.12 -9.68 10.50
N THR A 5 2.63 -8.56 11.06
CA THR A 5 3.14 -8.52 12.44
C THR A 5 2.80 -7.21 13.12
N ILE A 6 2.50 -7.28 14.39
CA ILE A 6 2.31 -6.11 15.29
C ILE A 6 3.55 -5.85 16.14
N ILE A 7 4.64 -6.59 15.93
CA ILE A 7 5.91 -6.34 16.62
C ILE A 7 6.52 -5.05 16.05
N PRO A 8 6.77 -4.03 16.88
CA PRO A 8 7.32 -2.77 16.43
C PRO A 8 8.71 -2.91 15.80
N ARG A 9 8.94 -2.18 14.69
CA ARG A 9 10.25 -2.10 14.03
C ARG A 9 10.57 -0.64 13.70
N GLY A 10 11.49 -0.04 14.44
CA GLY A 10 11.81 1.38 14.30
C GLY A 10 10.60 2.25 14.65
N ARG A 11 10.11 3.04 13.67
CA ARG A 11 8.92 3.90 13.87
C ARG A 11 7.60 3.21 13.52
N ALA A 12 7.64 2.05 12.89
CA ALA A 12 6.45 1.31 12.51
C ALA A 12 5.96 0.46 13.70
N LEU A 13 4.68 0.59 14.05
CA LEU A 13 4.04 -0.18 15.12
C LEU A 13 3.61 -1.60 14.66
N GLY A 14 3.73 -1.86 13.36
CA GLY A 14 3.46 -3.15 12.73
C GLY A 14 3.85 -3.10 11.26
N VAL A 15 3.95 -4.26 10.63
CA VAL A 15 4.37 -4.38 9.22
C VAL A 15 3.57 -5.47 8.52
N THR A 16 3.06 -5.16 7.32
CA THR A 16 2.55 -6.15 6.38
C THR A 16 3.58 -6.35 5.27
N VAL A 17 4.02 -7.58 5.08
CA VAL A 17 4.99 -7.96 4.06
C VAL A 17 4.27 -8.62 2.90
N PHE A 18 4.50 -8.09 1.70
CA PHE A 18 4.07 -8.69 0.45
C PHE A 18 5.30 -9.24 -0.27
N LEU A 19 5.25 -10.50 -0.69
CA LEU A 19 6.24 -11.01 -1.63
C LEU A 19 5.69 -10.79 -3.03
N PRO A 20 6.49 -10.24 -3.96
CA PRO A 20 6.15 -10.24 -5.36
C PRO A 20 6.03 -11.69 -5.85
N GLU A 21 4.91 -12.04 -6.46
CA GLU A 21 4.74 -13.38 -7.04
C GLU A 21 5.56 -13.53 -8.35
N GLU A 22 5.85 -12.41 -9.01
CA GLU A 22 6.65 -12.31 -10.23
C GLU A 22 7.32 -10.95 -10.35
N ASP A 23 8.37 -10.82 -11.16
CA ASP A 23 8.98 -9.56 -11.57
C ASP A 23 8.02 -8.79 -12.47
N ARG A 24 7.15 -7.97 -11.87
CA ARG A 24 6.21 -7.13 -12.63
C ARG A 24 6.91 -5.86 -13.08
N TYR A 25 7.28 -5.80 -14.36
CA TYR A 25 7.86 -4.60 -14.98
C TYR A 25 6.85 -3.46 -15.19
N SER A 26 5.54 -3.72 -15.10
CA SER A 26 4.49 -2.72 -15.26
C SER A 26 3.28 -3.01 -14.38
N LEU A 27 2.59 -1.96 -13.94
CA LEU A 27 1.33 -2.06 -13.21
C LEU A 27 0.17 -1.73 -14.17
N SER A 28 -0.85 -2.59 -14.19
CA SER A 28 -2.08 -2.28 -14.90
C SER A 28 -2.87 -1.18 -14.18
N ARG A 29 -3.79 -0.50 -14.90
CA ARG A 29 -4.72 0.49 -14.29
C ARG A 29 -5.46 -0.11 -13.09
N GLN A 30 -5.96 -1.34 -13.20
CA GLN A 30 -6.64 -2.02 -12.10
C GLN A 30 -5.70 -2.29 -10.92
N GLY A 31 -4.49 -2.76 -11.17
CA GLY A 31 -3.50 -3.00 -10.11
C GLY A 31 -3.14 -1.73 -9.32
N ILE A 32 -3.12 -0.56 -9.98
CA ILE A 32 -2.90 0.72 -9.30
C ILE A 32 -4.11 1.07 -8.42
N LEU A 33 -5.34 0.91 -8.94
CA LEU A 33 -6.56 1.15 -8.16
C LEU A 33 -6.66 0.23 -6.94
N ASP A 34 -6.34 -1.05 -7.09
CA ASP A 34 -6.32 -2.02 -5.98
C ASP A 34 -5.29 -1.62 -4.93
N ARG A 35 -4.13 -1.13 -5.36
CA ARG A 35 -3.11 -0.61 -4.45
C ARG A 35 -3.58 0.62 -3.68
N ILE A 36 -4.26 1.56 -4.34
CA ILE A 36 -4.86 2.73 -3.68
C ILE A 36 -5.92 2.29 -2.66
N CYS A 37 -6.78 1.32 -3.02
CA CYS A 37 -7.76 0.75 -2.08
C CYS A 37 -7.07 0.15 -0.84
N GLY A 38 -5.98 -0.60 -1.04
CA GLY A 38 -5.23 -1.21 0.05
C GLY A 38 -4.62 -0.20 1.02
N LEU A 39 -4.13 0.94 0.51
CA LEU A 39 -3.56 2.02 1.32
C LEU A 39 -4.59 2.66 2.27
N PHE A 40 -5.87 2.68 1.89
CA PHE A 40 -6.93 3.20 2.76
C PHE A 40 -7.40 2.21 3.83
N GLY A 41 -6.98 0.94 3.78
CA GLY A 41 -7.46 -0.11 4.67
C GLY A 41 -7.32 0.19 6.14
N GLY A 42 -6.17 0.70 6.57
CA GLY A 42 -5.90 1.08 7.97
C GLY A 42 -6.81 2.21 8.45
N ARG A 43 -6.93 3.29 7.65
CA ARG A 43 -7.81 4.43 7.95
C ARG A 43 -9.27 4.02 8.09
N ILE A 44 -9.76 3.21 7.17
CA ILE A 44 -11.15 2.75 7.17
C ILE A 44 -11.40 1.80 8.35
N ALA A 45 -10.44 0.94 8.69
CA ALA A 45 -10.55 0.06 9.85
C ALA A 45 -10.66 0.86 11.16
N GLU A 46 -9.86 1.92 11.34
CA GLU A 46 -9.98 2.84 12.49
C GLU A 46 -11.38 3.48 12.53
N GLU A 47 -11.87 3.99 11.41
CA GLU A 47 -13.18 4.62 11.31
C GLU A 47 -14.33 3.66 11.65
N LEU A 48 -14.25 2.41 11.17
CA LEU A 48 -15.27 1.39 11.44
C LEU A 48 -15.29 0.95 12.91
N ILE A 49 -14.14 0.89 13.58
CA ILE A 49 -14.02 0.39 14.95
C ILE A 49 -14.22 1.50 16.00
N TYR A 50 -13.65 2.68 15.75
CA TYR A 50 -13.62 3.77 16.74
C TYR A 50 -14.55 4.93 16.38
N GLY A 51 -15.19 4.89 15.20
CA GLY A 51 -15.96 6.01 14.67
C GLY A 51 -15.09 7.15 14.16
N ALA A 52 -15.70 8.14 13.53
CA ALA A 52 -15.00 9.28 12.94
C ALA A 52 -14.16 10.09 13.95
N GLU A 53 -14.62 10.20 15.19
CA GLU A 53 -13.94 10.92 16.28
C GLU A 53 -12.69 10.17 16.80
N GLY A 54 -12.62 8.86 16.62
CA GLY A 54 -11.52 8.03 17.11
C GLY A 54 -10.39 7.82 16.09
N VAL A 55 -10.47 8.45 14.93
CA VAL A 55 -9.47 8.29 13.88
C VAL A 55 -8.18 9.05 14.20
N THR A 56 -7.04 8.41 13.91
CA THR A 56 -5.71 8.95 14.20
C THR A 56 -4.97 9.43 12.95
N THR A 57 -3.81 10.05 13.16
CA THR A 57 -2.89 10.45 12.08
C THR A 57 -2.03 9.29 11.57
N GLY A 58 -2.20 8.07 12.06
CA GLY A 58 -1.38 6.91 11.74
C GLY A 58 -1.32 6.57 10.25
N ALA A 59 -2.42 6.81 9.54
CA ALA A 59 -2.51 6.56 8.09
C ALA A 59 -1.98 7.70 7.20
N SER A 60 -1.29 8.72 7.74
CA SER A 60 -0.85 9.89 6.97
C SER A 60 0.01 9.53 5.76
N ASN A 61 0.96 8.61 5.92
CA ASN A 61 1.83 8.17 4.83
C ASN A 61 1.06 7.40 3.74
N ASP A 62 0.10 6.58 4.15
CA ASP A 62 -0.73 5.82 3.21
C ASP A 62 -1.64 6.75 2.40
N ILE A 63 -2.20 7.78 3.03
CA ILE A 63 -3.00 8.81 2.36
C ILE A 63 -2.15 9.62 1.36
N GLU A 64 -0.92 10.01 1.75
CA GLU A 64 0.02 10.69 0.87
C GLU A 64 0.33 9.84 -0.38
N ARG A 65 0.69 8.57 -0.19
CA ARG A 65 0.99 7.63 -1.28
C ARG A 65 -0.23 7.35 -2.17
N ALA A 66 -1.41 7.22 -1.59
CA ALA A 66 -2.66 7.05 -2.35
C ALA A 66 -2.94 8.27 -3.23
N THR A 67 -2.73 9.48 -2.68
CA THR A 67 -2.90 10.74 -3.40
C THR A 67 -1.89 10.87 -4.55
N GLU A 68 -0.63 10.54 -4.30
CA GLU A 68 0.43 10.53 -5.31
C GLU A 68 0.11 9.55 -6.45
N LEU A 69 -0.30 8.34 -6.15
CA LEU A 69 -0.67 7.34 -7.15
C LEU A 69 -1.87 7.81 -7.99
N ALA A 70 -2.91 8.36 -7.37
CA ALA A 70 -4.07 8.88 -8.08
C ALA A 70 -3.69 10.04 -9.00
N ARG A 71 -2.85 10.97 -8.52
CA ARG A 71 -2.35 12.09 -9.32
C ARG A 71 -1.47 11.61 -10.48
N ASN A 72 -0.57 10.65 -10.25
CA ASN A 72 0.26 10.05 -11.29
C ASN A 72 -0.57 9.33 -12.37
N MET A 73 -1.69 8.68 -12.01
CA MET A 73 -2.62 8.10 -12.97
C MET A 73 -3.15 9.15 -13.95
N VAL A 74 -3.43 10.34 -13.45
CA VAL A 74 -4.02 11.44 -14.23
C VAL A 74 -2.95 12.20 -15.03
N THR A 75 -1.81 12.52 -14.39
CA THR A 75 -0.82 13.45 -14.94
C THR A 75 0.34 12.78 -15.68
N LYS A 76 0.77 11.59 -15.21
CA LYS A 76 1.96 10.90 -15.76
C LYS A 76 1.62 9.79 -16.73
N TRP A 77 0.62 8.97 -16.36
CA TRP A 77 0.38 7.70 -17.06
C TRP A 77 -0.76 7.77 -18.06
N GLY A 78 -1.42 8.94 -18.22
CA GLY A 78 -2.50 9.13 -19.18
C GLY A 78 -3.68 8.19 -18.99
N LEU A 79 -3.99 7.82 -17.72
CA LEU A 79 -5.03 6.86 -17.37
C LEU A 79 -6.38 7.51 -17.03
N SER A 80 -6.51 8.84 -17.17
CA SER A 80 -7.78 9.56 -17.03
C SER A 80 -8.56 9.52 -18.35
N GLU A 81 -9.86 9.23 -18.25
CA GLU A 81 -10.75 9.23 -19.42
C GLU A 81 -11.01 10.63 -19.96
N LYS A 82 -11.03 11.65 -19.07
CA LYS A 82 -11.31 13.04 -19.46
C LYS A 82 -10.08 13.76 -20.02
N LEU A 83 -8.91 13.51 -19.45
CA LEU A 83 -7.66 14.16 -19.83
C LEU A 83 -6.92 13.42 -20.93
N GLY A 84 -7.27 12.16 -21.18
CA GLY A 84 -6.68 11.34 -22.22
C GLY A 84 -5.23 10.92 -21.95
N PRO A 85 -4.58 10.30 -22.95
CA PRO A 85 -3.22 9.78 -22.82
C PRO A 85 -2.17 10.89 -23.03
N MET A 86 -2.21 11.94 -22.20
CA MET A 86 -1.26 13.04 -22.20
C MET A 86 -0.53 13.13 -20.88
N ARG A 87 0.71 13.65 -20.92
CA ARG A 87 1.51 13.95 -19.74
C ARG A 87 1.35 15.41 -19.37
N TYR A 88 0.96 15.69 -18.13
CA TYR A 88 0.72 17.01 -17.57
C TYR A 88 1.74 17.40 -16.48
N GLU A 89 2.81 16.63 -16.32
CA GLU A 89 3.84 16.90 -15.34
C GLU A 89 5.05 17.53 -16.00
N GLU A 90 5.56 18.62 -15.42
CA GLU A 90 6.87 19.15 -15.78
C GLU A 90 7.93 18.17 -15.28
N GLU A 91 8.93 17.85 -16.11
CA GLU A 91 10.18 17.32 -15.60
C GLU A 91 10.75 18.41 -14.71
N ASN A 92 10.80 18.14 -13.40
CA ASN A 92 11.72 18.87 -12.55
C ASN A 92 13.11 18.43 -12.99
N ASP A 93 13.65 19.09 -14.02
CA ASP A 93 15.07 19.10 -14.27
C ASP A 93 15.70 19.53 -12.95
N GLU A 94 16.48 18.66 -12.34
CA GLU A 94 17.28 18.98 -11.17
C GLU A 94 17.95 20.34 -11.44
N PRO A 95 17.88 21.31 -10.50
CA PRO A 95 18.51 22.58 -10.70
C PRO A 95 20.03 22.38 -10.68
N PHE A 96 20.60 22.06 -11.82
CA PHE A 96 22.03 22.11 -12.02
C PHE A 96 22.43 23.58 -11.98
N LEU A 97 22.97 23.99 -10.80
CA LEU A 97 23.73 25.20 -10.54
C LEU A 97 23.39 26.44 -11.41
N GLY A 98 22.60 27.36 -10.89
CA GLY A 98 22.74 28.75 -11.26
C GLY A 98 21.59 29.43 -12.02
N ARG A 99 20.39 28.83 -12.13
CA ARG A 99 19.20 29.60 -12.57
C ARG A 99 18.30 29.86 -11.37
N SER A 100 18.08 31.12 -11.10
CA SER A 100 17.15 31.67 -10.12
C SER A 100 15.82 30.90 -10.14
N ALA A 101 15.30 30.60 -8.94
CA ALA A 101 13.94 30.13 -8.74
C ALA A 101 12.93 31.18 -9.22
N SER A 102 12.78 31.32 -10.56
CA SER A 102 11.66 32.01 -11.16
C SER A 102 10.56 30.95 -11.28
N SER A 103 9.56 31.06 -10.41
CA SER A 103 8.21 30.50 -10.52
C SER A 103 8.08 29.44 -11.61
N ALA A 104 8.05 28.13 -11.24
CA ALA A 104 7.56 27.08 -12.11
C ALA A 104 6.15 27.51 -12.59
N SER A 105 6.09 28.09 -13.79
CA SER A 105 4.82 28.40 -14.42
C SER A 105 4.20 27.06 -14.79
N THR A 106 3.10 26.72 -14.17
CA THR A 106 2.26 25.60 -14.56
C THR A 106 2.04 25.67 -16.08
N VAL A 107 2.56 24.69 -16.82
CA VAL A 107 2.52 24.63 -18.31
C VAL A 107 1.09 24.45 -18.83
N PHE A 108 0.11 24.25 -17.95
CA PHE A 108 -1.28 24.05 -18.30
C PHE A 108 -2.21 25.10 -17.67
N SER A 109 -3.35 25.35 -18.32
CA SER A 109 -4.33 26.34 -17.89
C SER A 109 -4.97 25.99 -16.54
N ASP A 110 -5.49 27.01 -15.84
CA ASP A 110 -6.25 26.82 -14.57
C ASP A 110 -7.41 25.82 -14.72
N GLN A 111 -8.02 25.79 -15.90
CA GLN A 111 -9.09 24.82 -16.20
C GLN A 111 -8.56 23.39 -16.23
N THR A 112 -7.38 23.17 -16.79
CA THR A 112 -6.71 21.86 -16.80
C THR A 112 -6.29 21.45 -15.40
N ALA A 113 -5.75 22.38 -14.59
CA ALA A 113 -5.42 22.12 -13.19
C ALA A 113 -6.63 21.66 -12.40
N LYS A 114 -7.75 22.36 -12.54
CA LYS A 114 -9.02 21.97 -11.90
C LYS A 114 -9.49 20.59 -12.33
N LEU A 115 -9.39 20.25 -13.61
CA LEU A 115 -9.73 18.92 -14.13
C LEU A 115 -8.83 17.82 -13.56
N ILE A 116 -7.53 18.08 -13.39
CA ILE A 116 -6.59 17.13 -12.75
C ILE A 116 -7.00 16.87 -11.31
N ASP A 117 -7.35 17.91 -10.56
CA ASP A 117 -7.79 17.78 -9.16
C ASP A 117 -9.11 17.03 -9.06
N GLU A 118 -10.09 17.32 -9.91
CA GLU A 118 -11.38 16.63 -9.96
C GLU A 118 -11.23 15.13 -10.29
N GLU A 119 -10.44 14.79 -11.32
CA GLU A 119 -10.22 13.39 -11.71
C GLU A 119 -9.42 12.62 -10.66
N SER A 120 -8.39 13.25 -10.06
CA SER A 120 -7.63 12.65 -8.97
C SER A 120 -8.52 12.38 -7.76
N LYS A 121 -9.32 13.36 -7.35
CA LYS A 121 -10.29 13.21 -6.26
C LYS A 121 -11.31 12.10 -6.54
N LYS A 122 -11.84 12.03 -7.75
CA LYS A 122 -12.79 10.99 -8.17
C LYS A 122 -12.20 9.58 -8.04
N ILE A 123 -10.91 9.40 -8.40
CA ILE A 123 -10.20 8.12 -8.23
C ILE A 123 -10.12 7.77 -6.74
N ILE A 124 -9.71 8.71 -5.90
CA ILE A 124 -9.59 8.52 -4.45
C ILE A 124 -10.93 8.17 -3.83
N ASP A 125 -11.97 8.97 -4.10
CA ASP A 125 -13.33 8.75 -3.55
C ASP A 125 -13.87 7.37 -3.94
N LYS A 126 -13.66 6.96 -5.20
CA LYS A 126 -14.05 5.63 -5.69
C LYS A 126 -13.30 4.51 -4.95
N CYS A 127 -11.99 4.63 -4.82
CA CYS A 127 -11.15 3.63 -4.13
C CYS A 127 -11.50 3.56 -2.64
N TYR A 128 -11.69 4.70 -1.98
CA TYR A 128 -12.10 4.77 -0.58
C TYR A 128 -13.43 4.06 -0.35
N LYS A 129 -14.44 4.36 -1.18
CA LYS A 129 -15.73 3.69 -1.12
C LYS A 129 -15.62 2.19 -1.35
N THR A 130 -14.87 1.77 -2.36
CA THR A 130 -14.66 0.33 -2.65
C THR A 130 -14.02 -0.39 -1.48
N ALA A 131 -13.00 0.21 -0.86
CA ALA A 131 -12.34 -0.36 0.31
C ALA A 131 -13.27 -0.40 1.54
N THR A 132 -14.09 0.64 1.76
CA THR A 132 -15.10 0.69 2.82
C THR A 132 -16.14 -0.42 2.65
N ASP A 133 -16.68 -0.58 1.45
CA ASP A 133 -17.67 -1.63 1.15
C ASP A 133 -17.07 -3.04 1.35
N LEU A 134 -15.79 -3.24 0.96
CA LEU A 134 -15.08 -4.49 1.13
C LEU A 134 -14.86 -4.82 2.60
N LEU A 135 -14.41 -3.87 3.42
CA LEU A 135 -14.18 -4.08 4.85
C LEU A 135 -15.48 -4.31 5.61
N ASN A 136 -16.53 -3.54 5.32
CA ASN A 136 -17.85 -3.76 5.92
C ASN A 136 -18.38 -5.17 5.63
N LYS A 137 -18.25 -5.64 4.40
CA LYS A 137 -18.68 -6.99 4.00
C LYS A 137 -17.90 -8.10 4.71
N ASN A 138 -16.66 -7.82 5.13
CA ASN A 138 -15.75 -8.79 5.73
C ASN A 138 -15.34 -8.40 7.16
N ILE A 139 -16.18 -7.66 7.87
CA ILE A 139 -15.86 -7.12 9.20
C ILE A 139 -15.51 -8.24 10.21
N GLU A 140 -16.15 -9.42 10.11
CA GLU A 140 -15.86 -10.55 10.96
C GLU A 140 -14.43 -11.09 10.76
N LYS A 141 -13.94 -11.06 9.50
CA LYS A 141 -12.55 -11.46 9.20
C LYS A 141 -11.55 -10.45 9.73
N LEU A 142 -11.89 -9.14 9.68
CA LEU A 142 -11.08 -8.10 10.30
C LEU A 142 -10.92 -8.33 11.80
N HIS A 143 -12.02 -8.61 12.50
CA HIS A 143 -11.97 -8.93 13.93
C HIS A 143 -11.20 -10.22 14.23
N ALA A 144 -11.39 -11.27 13.42
CA ALA A 144 -10.68 -12.53 13.57
C ALA A 144 -9.16 -12.34 13.40
N MET A 145 -8.74 -11.56 12.41
CA MET A 145 -7.33 -11.25 12.18
C MET A 145 -6.72 -10.41 13.29
N ALA A 146 -7.44 -9.38 13.76
CA ALA A 146 -7.00 -8.57 14.90
C ALA A 146 -6.81 -9.43 16.16
N LYS A 147 -7.75 -10.34 16.45
CA LYS A 147 -7.68 -11.26 17.58
C LYS A 147 -6.49 -12.22 17.48
N ALA A 148 -6.28 -12.78 16.29
CA ALA A 148 -5.14 -13.64 16.03
C ALA A 148 -3.80 -12.91 16.17
N LEU A 149 -3.71 -11.65 15.72
CA LEU A 149 -2.51 -10.82 15.89
C LEU A 149 -2.22 -10.50 17.36
N VAL A 150 -3.23 -10.31 18.19
CA VAL A 150 -3.04 -10.14 19.64
C VAL A 150 -2.52 -11.43 20.30
N GLU A 151 -2.93 -12.60 19.80
CA GLU A 151 -2.53 -13.91 20.34
C GLU A 151 -1.14 -14.35 19.86
N PHE A 152 -0.87 -14.20 18.55
CA PHE A 152 0.35 -14.73 17.92
C PHE A 152 1.40 -13.65 17.61
N GLU A 153 1.07 -12.36 17.75
CA GLU A 153 1.91 -11.20 17.41
C GLU A 153 2.34 -11.15 15.94
N THR A 154 2.42 -12.29 15.28
CA THR A 154 2.84 -12.44 13.88
C THR A 154 2.04 -13.56 13.23
N LEU A 155 1.47 -13.29 12.07
CA LEU A 155 0.76 -14.26 11.24
C LEU A 155 1.54 -14.54 9.96
N ASN A 156 1.73 -15.80 9.64
CA ASN A 156 2.28 -16.25 8.35
C ASN A 156 1.17 -16.43 7.29
N THR A 157 1.56 -16.77 6.07
CA THR A 157 0.63 -16.96 4.95
C THR A 157 -0.47 -17.97 5.27
N ASP A 158 -0.13 -19.13 5.83
CA ASP A 158 -1.07 -20.20 6.10
C ASP A 158 -2.13 -19.80 7.14
N GLN A 159 -1.70 -19.09 8.20
CA GLN A 159 -2.61 -18.57 9.23
C GLN A 159 -3.53 -17.47 8.67
N ILE A 160 -3.01 -16.64 7.79
CA ILE A 160 -3.80 -15.62 7.10
C ILE A 160 -4.86 -16.28 6.21
N ASP A 161 -4.48 -17.30 5.46
CA ASP A 161 -5.37 -18.03 4.55
C ASP A 161 -6.47 -18.77 5.34
N ASP A 162 -6.15 -19.37 6.48
CA ASP A 162 -7.14 -19.98 7.38
C ASP A 162 -8.19 -18.94 7.82
N ILE A 163 -7.76 -17.78 8.29
CA ILE A 163 -8.66 -16.70 8.71
C ILE A 163 -9.52 -16.20 7.53
N MET A 164 -8.91 -16.03 6.36
CA MET A 164 -9.63 -15.60 5.16
C MET A 164 -10.66 -16.64 4.69
N ALA A 165 -10.42 -17.92 4.94
CA ALA A 165 -11.38 -19.00 4.72
C ALA A 165 -12.45 -19.10 5.81
N GLY A 166 -12.35 -18.33 6.91
CA GLY A 166 -13.26 -18.38 8.06
C GLY A 166 -12.93 -19.51 9.05
N ALA A 167 -11.75 -20.11 8.95
CA ALA A 167 -11.25 -21.12 9.88
C ALA A 167 -10.45 -20.49 11.03
N LYS A 168 -10.21 -21.26 12.08
CA LYS A 168 -9.27 -20.86 13.14
C LYS A 168 -7.84 -20.98 12.59
N PRO A 169 -6.97 -19.97 12.85
CA PRO A 169 -5.58 -20.06 12.45
C PRO A 169 -4.92 -21.27 13.14
N ARG A 170 -4.15 -22.03 12.36
CA ARG A 170 -3.38 -23.15 12.90
C ARG A 170 -2.31 -22.63 13.86
N SER A 171 -1.99 -23.40 14.90
CA SER A 171 -0.90 -23.10 15.82
C SER A 171 0.40 -23.10 15.02
N GLY A 172 1.09 -21.92 14.95
CA GLY A 172 2.31 -21.80 14.19
C GLY A 172 3.44 -22.61 14.80
N GLU A 173 3.94 -23.62 14.10
CA GLU A 173 5.35 -23.99 14.25
C GLU A 173 6.17 -22.85 13.65
N SER A 174 7.02 -22.24 14.45
CA SER A 174 7.99 -21.24 14.02
C SER A 174 8.95 -21.92 13.04
N ASP A 175 8.78 -21.67 11.73
CA ASP A 175 9.80 -21.97 10.73
C ASP A 175 11.04 -21.09 10.96
N ASP A 176 11.79 -21.41 12.01
CA ASP A 176 13.18 -20.98 12.20
C ASP A 176 14.12 -22.04 11.59
N SER A 177 13.87 -22.42 10.33
CA SER A 177 14.83 -23.19 9.53
C SER A 177 15.87 -22.24 8.93
N GLY A 178 16.64 -21.60 9.82
CA GLY A 178 17.91 -20.99 9.47
C GLY A 178 18.80 -22.06 8.83
N THR A 179 19.08 -21.86 7.57
CA THR A 179 19.99 -22.61 6.70
C THR A 179 21.30 -22.92 7.44
N LYS A 180 21.42 -24.12 8.03
CA LYS A 180 22.72 -24.66 8.45
C LYS A 180 23.50 -25.06 7.21
N THR A 181 24.28 -24.12 6.70
CA THR A 181 25.32 -24.40 5.72
C THR A 181 26.41 -25.23 6.38
N THR A 182 26.35 -26.53 6.24
CA THR A 182 27.45 -27.43 6.59
C THR A 182 28.63 -27.19 5.67
N ARG A 183 29.59 -26.40 6.12
CA ARG A 183 30.91 -26.32 5.52
C ARG A 183 31.59 -27.67 5.66
N LYS A 184 31.63 -28.45 4.60
CA LYS A 184 32.57 -29.58 4.46
C LYS A 184 34.01 -29.03 4.45
N LYS A 185 34.75 -29.30 5.51
CA LYS A 185 36.21 -29.16 5.52
C LYS A 185 36.78 -30.22 4.59
N SER A 186 37.34 -29.80 3.46
CA SER A 186 38.23 -30.61 2.66
C SER A 186 39.64 -30.49 3.27
N ASN A 187 40.18 -31.58 3.80
CA ASN A 187 41.57 -31.72 4.18
C ASN A 187 42.43 -31.75 2.93
N PRO A 188 43.54 -31.07 2.89
CA PRO A 188 44.58 -31.34 1.90
C PRO A 188 45.48 -32.44 2.42
N SER A 189 45.62 -33.52 1.66
CA SER A 189 46.70 -34.51 1.83
C SER A 189 47.73 -34.32 0.74
N ILE A 190 48.96 -34.09 1.20
CA ILE A 190 50.28 -34.29 0.59
C ILE A 190 50.56 -33.55 -0.71
#